data_65904563d483a5b6ab2e27820d69d3af
#
_entry.id   65904563d483a5b6ab2e27820d69d3af
#
_cell.length_a   1.000
_cell.length_b   1.000
_cell.length_c   1.000
_cell.angle_alpha   90.00
_cell.angle_beta   90.00
_cell.angle_gamma   90.00
#
_symmetry.space_group_name_H-M   'P 1'
#
loop_
_entity.id
_entity.type
_entity.pdbx_description
1 polymer ?
#
loop_
_entity_poly.entity_id
_entity_poly.type
_entity_poly.pdbx_seq_one_letter_code
_entity_poly.pdbx_strand_id
1 'polypeptide(L)'
;GQHWDWSHYFACARRVNDATRNRLAWLEMNSTPFPQFVGAPFSLYNDTNYMGNCGRSEKFPPIDRKIMRYAERGSRARRMMAKEYRHRAIVWGVQPQYCIDMLNWMIHCWGIVPLTDMLSLVNTRMIADTDTPENREQAFYDMAWLNENMIMRNRTHGGYKVLVDELWEFCETMNADMIMMWEHMSCKALTGMHGQFAEQARERGIHLVWVCHD
;
A
#
# COMPACT_ATOMS: atom_id res chain seq x y z
N GLY A 1 -20.34 -3.19 -32.18
CA GLY A 1 -20.20 -3.35 -30.76
C GLY A 1 -18.85 -3.99 -30.44
N GLN A 2 -18.18 -3.56 -29.37
CA GLN A 2 -16.99 -4.23 -28.91
C GLN A 2 -17.40 -5.56 -28.27
N HIS A 3 -16.71 -6.64 -28.64
CA HIS A 3 -16.87 -7.93 -27.98
C HIS A 3 -15.93 -8.00 -26.77
N TRP A 4 -16.44 -8.60 -25.70
CA TRP A 4 -15.64 -8.84 -24.49
C TRP A 4 -14.69 -10.02 -24.75
N ASP A 5 -13.39 -9.78 -24.58
CA ASP A 5 -12.34 -10.80 -24.75
C ASP A 5 -12.00 -11.46 -23.42
N TRP A 6 -12.59 -12.61 -23.16
CA TRP A 6 -12.35 -13.40 -21.96
C TRP A 6 -10.90 -13.87 -21.83
N SER A 7 -10.28 -14.21 -22.93
CA SER A 7 -8.88 -14.66 -22.94
C SER A 7 -7.96 -13.56 -22.45
N HIS A 8 -8.18 -12.33 -22.94
CA HIS A 8 -7.45 -11.15 -22.49
C HIS A 8 -7.75 -10.81 -21.01
N TYR A 9 -9.02 -10.87 -20.61
CA TYR A 9 -9.42 -10.63 -19.22
C TYR A 9 -8.69 -11.57 -18.26
N PHE A 10 -8.74 -12.88 -18.47
CA PHE A 10 -8.11 -13.85 -17.59
C PHE A 10 -6.57 -13.78 -17.64
N ALA A 11 -5.99 -13.36 -18.77
CA ALA A 11 -4.55 -13.06 -18.80
C ALA A 11 -4.20 -11.85 -17.90
N CYS A 12 -5.04 -10.81 -17.89
CA CYS A 12 -4.90 -9.69 -16.95
C CYS A 12 -5.11 -10.13 -15.50
N ALA A 13 -6.16 -10.92 -15.23
CA ALA A 13 -6.48 -11.42 -13.88
C ALA A 13 -5.31 -12.22 -13.26
N ARG A 14 -4.67 -13.09 -14.05
CA ARG A 14 -3.46 -13.81 -13.61
C ARG A 14 -2.34 -12.85 -13.20
N ARG A 15 -2.08 -11.80 -13.98
CA ARG A 15 -1.08 -10.79 -13.65
C ARG A 15 -1.44 -10.00 -12.40
N VAL A 16 -2.71 -9.68 -12.22
CA VAL A 16 -3.21 -9.04 -10.98
C VAL A 16 -2.96 -9.93 -9.78
N ASN A 17 -3.30 -11.22 -9.89
CA ASN A 17 -3.09 -12.19 -8.81
C ASN A 17 -1.61 -12.37 -8.48
N ASP A 18 -0.72 -12.41 -9.48
CA ASP A 18 0.73 -12.46 -9.25
C ASP A 18 1.22 -11.23 -8.49
N ALA A 19 0.79 -10.04 -8.91
CA ALA A 19 1.14 -8.80 -8.23
C ALA A 19 0.57 -8.75 -6.79
N THR A 20 -0.65 -9.23 -6.58
CA THR A 20 -1.29 -9.30 -5.26
C THR A 20 -0.52 -10.23 -4.33
N ARG A 21 -0.13 -11.44 -4.79
CA ARG A 21 0.70 -12.37 -4.00
C ARG A 21 2.02 -11.74 -3.58
N ASN A 22 2.70 -11.09 -4.51
CA ASN A 22 3.97 -10.42 -4.24
C ASN A 22 3.82 -9.30 -3.21
N ARG A 23 2.76 -8.51 -3.33
CA ARG A 23 2.50 -7.42 -2.40
C ARG A 23 2.15 -7.91 -0.99
N LEU A 24 1.30 -8.92 -0.87
CA LEU A 24 0.98 -9.52 0.43
C LEU A 24 2.23 -10.11 1.11
N ALA A 25 3.07 -10.82 0.36
CA ALA A 25 4.35 -11.32 0.86
C ALA A 25 5.31 -10.18 1.25
N TRP A 26 5.30 -9.07 0.52
CA TRP A 26 6.08 -7.88 0.89
C TRP A 26 5.57 -7.23 2.18
N LEU A 27 4.25 -7.11 2.37
CA LEU A 27 3.64 -6.58 3.61
C LEU A 27 4.02 -7.47 4.80
N GLU A 28 3.90 -8.79 4.66
CA GLU A 28 4.31 -9.76 5.69
C GLU A 28 5.80 -9.61 6.03
N MET A 29 6.67 -9.46 5.03
CA MET A 29 8.10 -9.23 5.24
C MET A 29 8.36 -7.93 6.00
N ASN A 30 7.63 -6.86 5.69
CA ASN A 30 7.82 -5.56 6.32
C ASN A 30 7.25 -5.49 7.75
N SER A 31 6.41 -6.45 8.16
CA SER A 31 6.02 -6.60 9.56
C SER A 31 7.16 -7.15 10.42
N THR A 32 8.20 -7.75 9.82
CA THR A 32 9.37 -8.28 10.52
C THR A 32 10.33 -7.17 10.97
N PRO A 33 11.32 -7.47 11.84
CA PRO A 33 12.34 -6.50 12.25
C PRO A 33 13.27 -6.03 11.11
N PHE A 34 13.26 -6.70 9.95
CA PHE A 34 14.15 -6.39 8.82
C PHE A 34 13.35 -6.07 7.55
N PRO A 35 12.55 -4.99 7.54
CA PRO A 35 11.78 -4.58 6.37
C PRO A 35 12.71 -4.26 5.20
N GLN A 36 12.24 -4.53 3.98
CA GLN A 36 13.01 -4.35 2.75
C GLN A 36 12.19 -3.63 1.69
N PHE A 37 12.88 -2.94 0.79
CA PHE A 37 12.24 -2.19 -0.29
C PHE A 37 11.21 -1.21 0.24
N VAL A 38 11.66 -0.29 1.08
CA VAL A 38 10.85 0.71 1.80
C VAL A 38 11.13 2.13 1.29
N GLY A 39 10.28 3.07 1.68
CA GLY A 39 10.48 4.49 1.36
C GLY A 39 10.13 4.86 -0.08
N ALA A 40 10.83 5.85 -0.64
CA ALA A 40 10.54 6.40 -1.96
C ALA A 40 10.54 5.36 -3.10
N PRO A 41 11.48 4.41 -3.20
CA PRO A 41 11.46 3.40 -4.25
C PRO A 41 10.19 2.55 -4.24
N PHE A 42 9.72 2.16 -3.05
CA PHE A 42 8.48 1.41 -2.93
C PHE A 42 7.26 2.26 -3.30
N SER A 43 7.16 3.48 -2.79
CA SER A 43 6.03 4.36 -3.04
C SER A 43 5.85 4.62 -4.54
N LEU A 44 6.92 5.01 -5.25
CA LEU A 44 6.89 5.21 -6.69
C LEU A 44 6.53 3.93 -7.47
N TYR A 45 7.04 2.79 -7.03
CA TYR A 45 6.72 1.51 -7.65
C TYR A 45 5.27 1.11 -7.42
N ASN A 46 4.75 1.33 -6.21
CA ASN A 46 3.37 1.08 -5.85
C ASN A 46 2.41 1.91 -6.73
N ASP A 47 2.65 3.21 -6.84
CA ASP A 47 1.86 4.10 -7.70
C ASP A 47 1.89 3.66 -9.15
N THR A 48 3.06 3.35 -9.68
CA THR A 48 3.24 2.99 -11.09
C THR A 48 2.62 1.64 -11.42
N ASN A 49 2.85 0.64 -10.60
CA ASN A 49 2.41 -0.73 -10.86
C ASN A 49 0.97 -0.98 -10.40
N TYR A 50 0.68 -0.75 -9.11
CA TYR A 50 -0.60 -1.17 -8.53
C TYR A 50 -1.73 -0.19 -8.83
N MET A 51 -1.45 1.10 -8.88
CA MET A 51 -2.46 2.11 -9.17
C MET A 51 -2.69 2.31 -10.67
N GLY A 52 -1.62 2.38 -11.45
CA GLY A 52 -1.68 2.73 -12.86
C GLY A 52 -1.76 1.55 -13.83
N ASN A 53 -1.06 0.46 -13.55
CA ASN A 53 -0.78 -0.58 -14.55
C ASN A 53 -1.10 -2.01 -14.10
N CYS A 54 -1.70 -2.21 -12.94
CA CYS A 54 -1.94 -3.55 -12.41
C CYS A 54 -2.72 -4.42 -13.41
N GLY A 55 -2.12 -5.54 -13.80
CA GLY A 55 -2.67 -6.47 -14.79
C GLY A 55 -2.57 -6.03 -16.26
N ARG A 56 -2.37 -4.75 -16.56
CA ARG A 56 -2.34 -4.24 -17.94
C ARG A 56 -1.05 -4.57 -18.69
N SER A 57 0.08 -4.53 -18.01
CA SER A 57 1.39 -4.70 -18.65
C SER A 57 2.04 -6.03 -18.31
N GLU A 58 2.50 -6.74 -19.34
CA GLU A 58 3.30 -7.96 -19.21
C GLU A 58 4.73 -7.70 -18.74
N LYS A 59 5.15 -6.44 -18.72
CA LYS A 59 6.51 -6.04 -18.30
C LYS A 59 6.67 -6.02 -16.79
N PHE A 60 5.60 -5.80 -16.02
CA PHE A 60 5.67 -5.69 -14.56
C PHE A 60 5.92 -7.01 -13.82
N PRO A 61 5.28 -8.16 -14.15
CA PRO A 61 5.51 -9.39 -13.40
C PRO A 61 6.98 -9.84 -13.33
N PRO A 62 7.82 -9.72 -14.37
CA PRO A 62 9.25 -9.98 -14.25
C PRO A 62 9.98 -9.02 -13.30
N ILE A 63 9.58 -7.76 -13.27
CA ILE A 63 10.16 -6.73 -12.38
C ILE A 63 9.77 -7.04 -10.94
N ASP A 64 8.48 -7.29 -10.69
CA ASP A 64 7.95 -7.72 -9.39
C ASP A 64 8.73 -8.89 -8.81
N ARG A 65 8.86 -9.97 -9.57
CA ARG A 65 9.62 -11.15 -9.14
C ARG A 65 11.10 -10.84 -8.82
N LYS A 66 11.70 -9.90 -9.53
CA LYS A 66 13.08 -9.47 -9.27
C LYS A 66 13.18 -8.68 -7.96
N ILE A 67 12.26 -7.75 -7.74
CA ILE A 67 12.18 -6.94 -6.51
C ILE A 67 11.93 -7.86 -5.31
N MET A 68 10.97 -8.77 -5.40
CA MET A 68 10.66 -9.71 -4.31
C MET A 68 11.84 -10.59 -3.95
N ARG A 69 12.54 -11.17 -4.93
CA ARG A 69 13.76 -11.95 -4.67
C ARG A 69 14.88 -11.14 -4.02
N TYR A 70 15.00 -9.86 -4.36
CA TYR A 70 15.94 -8.97 -3.71
C TYR A 70 15.55 -8.68 -2.26
N ALA A 71 14.28 -8.36 -2.03
CA ALA A 71 13.74 -8.08 -0.70
C ALA A 71 13.85 -9.30 0.22
N GLU A 72 13.44 -10.50 -0.24
CA GLU A 72 13.57 -11.75 0.52
C GLU A 72 15.02 -12.06 0.93
N ARG A 73 15.96 -11.89 0.01
CA ARG A 73 17.39 -12.09 0.32
C ARG A 73 17.89 -11.09 1.36
N GLY A 74 17.45 -9.82 1.26
CA GLY A 74 17.78 -8.79 2.23
C GLY A 74 17.23 -9.11 3.62
N SER A 75 15.96 -9.52 3.70
CA SER A 75 15.30 -9.88 4.95
C SER A 75 15.95 -11.10 5.62
N ARG A 76 16.19 -12.17 4.84
CA ARG A 76 16.91 -13.37 5.34
C ARG A 76 18.34 -13.06 5.82
N ALA A 77 19.01 -12.12 5.15
CA ALA A 77 20.33 -11.65 5.55
C ALA A 77 20.29 -10.64 6.70
N ARG A 78 19.11 -10.33 7.25
CA ARG A 78 18.88 -9.33 8.29
C ARG A 78 19.47 -7.95 7.95
N ARG A 79 19.33 -7.57 6.66
CA ARG A 79 19.87 -6.28 6.18
C ARG A 79 19.08 -5.13 6.80
N MET A 80 19.78 -4.20 7.39
CA MET A 80 19.21 -2.95 7.86
C MET A 80 19.06 -1.97 6.69
N MET A 81 17.91 -1.32 6.59
CA MET A 81 17.63 -0.26 5.60
C MET A 81 18.06 1.12 6.08
N ALA A 82 18.29 1.28 7.39
CA ALA A 82 18.86 2.46 8.01
C ALA A 82 20.02 2.05 8.90
N LYS A 83 20.89 3.01 9.28
CA LYS A 83 21.98 2.77 10.24
C LYS A 83 21.46 2.30 11.59
N GLU A 84 20.32 2.84 12.00
CA GLU A 84 19.56 2.43 13.18
C GLU A 84 18.06 2.59 12.89
N TYR A 85 17.20 1.81 13.52
CA TYR A 85 15.76 1.98 13.47
C TYR A 85 15.31 2.68 14.74
N ARG A 86 14.99 3.97 14.63
CA ARG A 86 14.40 4.75 15.73
C ARG A 86 12.91 4.60 15.77
N HIS A 87 12.28 4.66 14.58
CA HIS A 87 10.84 4.54 14.43
C HIS A 87 10.49 3.67 13.23
N ARG A 88 9.42 2.92 13.40
CA ARG A 88 8.74 2.16 12.35
C ARG A 88 7.46 2.91 12.00
N ALA A 89 7.40 3.46 10.80
CA ALA A 89 6.34 4.39 10.43
C ALA A 89 5.36 3.81 9.42
N ILE A 90 4.08 4.10 9.61
CA ILE A 90 3.06 3.99 8.55
C ILE A 90 2.91 5.36 7.91
N VAL A 91 2.99 5.39 6.58
CA VAL A 91 2.75 6.60 5.80
C VAL A 91 1.30 6.63 5.37
N TRP A 92 0.56 7.64 5.78
CA TRP A 92 -0.87 7.71 5.54
C TRP A 92 -1.28 9.03 4.91
N GLY A 93 -2.37 9.01 4.15
CA GLY A 93 -2.83 10.18 3.40
C GLY A 93 -2.21 10.29 2.00
N VAL A 94 -2.32 11.44 1.40
CA VAL A 94 -1.84 11.70 0.03
C VAL A 94 -0.42 12.21 0.09
N GLN A 95 0.53 11.37 -0.31
CA GLN A 95 1.94 11.74 -0.31
C GLN A 95 2.22 12.80 -1.37
N PRO A 96 3.08 13.80 -1.06
CA PRO A 96 3.52 14.78 -2.03
C PRO A 96 4.49 14.14 -3.04
N GLN A 97 3.99 13.74 -4.21
CA GLN A 97 4.78 13.07 -5.25
C GLN A 97 5.97 13.91 -5.73
N TYR A 98 5.88 15.22 -5.63
CA TYR A 98 6.96 16.17 -5.93
C TYR A 98 8.09 16.18 -4.89
N CYS A 99 7.87 15.60 -3.72
CA CYS A 99 8.82 15.57 -2.60
C CYS A 99 9.04 14.14 -2.05
N ILE A 100 8.90 13.13 -2.90
CA ILE A 100 8.98 11.71 -2.51
C ILE A 100 10.33 11.34 -1.87
N ASP A 101 11.40 12.05 -2.20
CA ASP A 101 12.73 11.87 -1.59
C ASP A 101 12.77 12.15 -0.09
N MET A 102 11.74 12.81 0.46
CA MET A 102 11.60 12.98 1.91
C MET A 102 11.52 11.63 2.63
N LEU A 103 10.94 10.61 2.02
CA LEU A 103 10.92 9.26 2.59
C LEU A 103 12.33 8.66 2.72
N ASN A 104 13.21 8.92 1.74
CA ASN A 104 14.61 8.50 1.84
C ASN A 104 15.37 9.30 2.90
N TRP A 105 15.11 10.61 3.00
CA TRP A 105 15.69 11.46 4.05
C TRP A 105 15.28 11.00 5.44
N MET A 106 14.01 10.62 5.65
CA MET A 106 13.54 10.05 6.92
C MET A 106 14.34 8.81 7.31
N ILE A 107 14.57 7.89 6.36
CA ILE A 107 15.32 6.66 6.59
C ILE A 107 16.79 6.97 6.95
N HIS A 108 17.45 7.75 6.10
CA HIS A 108 18.92 7.90 6.20
C HIS A 108 19.39 8.90 7.24
N CYS A 109 18.59 9.95 7.50
CA CYS A 109 18.96 11.00 8.45
C CYS A 109 18.35 10.79 9.83
N TRP A 110 17.18 10.17 9.92
CA TRP A 110 16.43 10.08 11.18
C TRP A 110 16.17 8.66 11.67
N GLY A 111 16.47 7.64 10.86
CA GLY A 111 16.18 6.26 11.22
C GLY A 111 14.67 5.96 11.30
N ILE A 112 13.84 6.77 10.65
CA ILE A 112 12.40 6.55 10.55
C ILE A 112 12.15 5.73 9.30
N VAL A 113 11.67 4.49 9.45
CA VAL A 113 11.50 3.55 8.35
C VAL A 113 10.04 3.47 7.95
N PRO A 114 9.64 4.03 6.79
CA PRO A 114 8.30 3.87 6.24
C PRO A 114 8.09 2.43 5.78
N LEU A 115 7.25 1.70 6.49
CA LEU A 115 7.02 0.26 6.26
C LEU A 115 6.04 0.01 5.12
N THR A 116 5.00 0.81 5.07
CA THR A 116 3.92 0.74 4.09
C THR A 116 3.20 2.09 4.02
N ASP A 117 2.33 2.22 3.05
CA ASP A 117 1.50 3.40 2.85
C ASP A 117 0.03 3.03 2.64
N MET A 118 -0.82 4.05 2.61
CA MET A 118 -2.24 3.92 2.38
C MET A 118 -2.58 3.21 1.04
N LEU A 119 -1.73 3.34 0.02
CA LEU A 119 -1.94 2.78 -1.30
C LEU A 119 -1.71 1.26 -1.34
N SER A 120 -1.06 0.70 -0.33
CA SER A 120 -0.79 -0.73 -0.21
C SER A 120 -2.05 -1.58 0.01
N LEU A 121 -3.19 -0.96 0.29
CA LEU A 121 -4.49 -1.63 0.48
C LEU A 121 -5.21 -2.03 -0.82
N VAL A 122 -4.70 -1.62 -1.97
CA VAL A 122 -5.28 -2.00 -3.26
C VAL A 122 -5.09 -3.49 -3.51
N ASN A 123 -6.15 -4.17 -3.94
CA ASN A 123 -6.11 -5.57 -4.34
C ASN A 123 -5.57 -6.51 -3.24
N THR A 124 -6.31 -6.63 -2.15
CA THR A 124 -5.93 -7.47 -1.00
C THR A 124 -6.41 -8.92 -1.09
N ARG A 125 -7.15 -9.29 -2.13
CA ARG A 125 -7.59 -10.67 -2.36
C ARG A 125 -7.30 -11.14 -3.78
N MET A 126 -7.24 -12.46 -3.95
CA MET A 126 -7.19 -13.10 -5.27
C MET A 126 -8.56 -13.02 -5.95
N ILE A 127 -8.54 -12.93 -7.27
CA ILE A 127 -9.72 -12.94 -8.13
C ILE A 127 -9.72 -14.19 -9.02
N ALA A 128 -10.86 -14.52 -9.63
CA ALA A 128 -10.94 -15.62 -10.59
C ALA A 128 -10.02 -15.35 -11.80
N ASP A 129 -9.13 -16.29 -12.13
CA ASP A 129 -8.10 -16.10 -13.17
C ASP A 129 -8.01 -17.22 -14.22
N THR A 130 -8.95 -18.15 -14.18
CA THR A 130 -9.05 -19.26 -15.13
C THR A 130 -10.34 -19.14 -15.91
N ASP A 131 -10.30 -19.29 -17.24
CA ASP A 131 -11.46 -19.17 -18.12
C ASP A 131 -12.37 -20.40 -18.03
N THR A 132 -13.39 -20.32 -17.18
CA THR A 132 -14.50 -21.28 -17.08
C THR A 132 -15.83 -20.52 -17.08
N PRO A 133 -16.96 -21.16 -17.41
CA PRO A 133 -18.27 -20.53 -17.37
C PRO A 133 -18.56 -19.87 -16.00
N GLU A 134 -18.26 -20.57 -14.92
CA GLU A 134 -18.46 -20.10 -13.53
C GLU A 134 -17.59 -18.88 -13.24
N ASN A 135 -16.34 -18.91 -13.65
CA ASN A 135 -15.39 -17.82 -13.45
C ASN A 135 -15.72 -16.59 -14.31
N ARG A 136 -16.38 -16.77 -15.46
CA ARG A 136 -16.87 -15.64 -16.25
C ARG A 136 -17.99 -14.89 -15.55
N GLU A 137 -18.86 -15.57 -14.82
CA GLU A 137 -19.85 -14.94 -13.95
C GLU A 137 -19.16 -14.29 -12.76
N GLN A 138 -18.27 -15.01 -12.08
CA GLN A 138 -17.50 -14.49 -10.92
C GLN A 138 -16.67 -13.25 -11.28
N ALA A 139 -16.18 -13.14 -12.50
CA ALA A 139 -15.39 -12.00 -12.97
C ALA A 139 -16.13 -10.65 -12.82
N PHE A 140 -17.44 -10.61 -13.01
CA PHE A 140 -18.23 -9.39 -12.82
C PHE A 140 -18.28 -8.99 -11.35
N TYR A 141 -18.44 -9.96 -10.44
CA TYR A 141 -18.39 -9.71 -9.00
C TYR A 141 -16.99 -9.27 -8.55
N ASP A 142 -15.95 -9.88 -9.10
CA ASP A 142 -14.57 -9.51 -8.79
C ASP A 142 -14.24 -8.10 -9.27
N MET A 143 -14.66 -7.73 -10.47
CA MET A 143 -14.52 -6.35 -10.98
C MET A 143 -15.28 -5.33 -10.12
N ALA A 144 -16.51 -5.66 -9.72
CA ALA A 144 -17.28 -4.82 -8.83
C ALA A 144 -16.59 -4.67 -7.47
N TRP A 145 -16.12 -5.77 -6.89
CA TRP A 145 -15.39 -5.76 -5.63
C TRP A 145 -14.10 -4.93 -5.72
N LEU A 146 -13.28 -5.13 -6.76
CA LEU A 146 -12.06 -4.34 -6.96
C LEU A 146 -12.36 -2.84 -7.06
N ASN A 147 -13.44 -2.49 -7.77
CA ASN A 147 -13.84 -1.11 -7.93
C ASN A 147 -14.36 -0.50 -6.61
N GLU A 148 -15.17 -1.23 -5.84
CA GLU A 148 -15.68 -0.75 -4.55
C GLU A 148 -14.59 -0.68 -3.47
N ASN A 149 -13.58 -1.52 -3.54
CA ASN A 149 -12.48 -1.55 -2.58
C ASN A 149 -11.25 -0.75 -3.03
N MET A 150 -11.36 0.07 -4.07
CA MET A 150 -10.35 1.09 -4.35
C MET A 150 -10.26 2.06 -3.17
N ILE A 151 -9.04 2.46 -2.82
CA ILE A 151 -8.71 3.26 -1.63
C ILE A 151 -9.62 4.47 -1.46
N MET A 152 -9.77 5.29 -2.49
CA MET A 152 -10.60 6.51 -2.42
C MET A 152 -12.08 6.18 -2.31
N ARG A 153 -12.52 5.09 -2.90
CA ARG A 153 -13.93 4.73 -3.00
C ARG A 153 -14.44 4.07 -1.72
N ASN A 154 -13.76 3.07 -1.22
CA ASN A 154 -14.12 2.39 0.02
C ASN A 154 -14.20 3.38 1.19
N ARG A 155 -13.20 4.26 1.32
CA ARG A 155 -13.17 5.26 2.38
C ARG A 155 -14.23 6.34 2.24
N THR A 156 -14.62 6.68 1.03
CA THR A 156 -15.70 7.63 0.79
C THR A 156 -17.07 7.04 1.17
N HIS A 157 -17.29 5.76 0.89
CA HIS A 157 -18.56 5.06 1.18
C HIS A 157 -18.62 4.52 2.62
N GLY A 158 -17.51 4.02 3.15
CA GLY A 158 -17.42 3.48 4.51
C GLY A 158 -17.34 4.52 5.62
N GLY A 159 -17.19 5.78 5.27
CA GLY A 159 -17.01 6.87 6.21
C GLY A 159 -15.64 6.88 6.88
N TYR A 160 -15.43 7.87 7.76
CA TYR A 160 -14.14 8.10 8.42
C TYR A 160 -13.67 6.93 9.28
N LYS A 161 -14.60 6.18 9.85
CA LYS A 161 -14.27 5.07 10.74
C LYS A 161 -13.45 3.99 10.05
N VAL A 162 -13.78 3.66 8.81
CA VAL A 162 -13.01 2.67 8.02
C VAL A 162 -11.55 3.12 7.87
N LEU A 163 -11.33 4.39 7.56
CA LEU A 163 -9.98 4.95 7.42
C LEU A 163 -9.17 4.86 8.72
N VAL A 164 -9.83 5.13 9.84
CA VAL A 164 -9.23 5.11 11.17
C VAL A 164 -8.90 3.68 11.60
N ASP A 165 -9.88 2.77 11.48
CA ASP A 165 -9.74 1.36 11.88
C ASP A 165 -8.61 0.68 11.08
N GLU A 166 -8.56 0.89 9.75
CA GLU A 166 -7.50 0.35 8.89
C GLU A 166 -6.09 0.86 9.29
N LEU A 167 -5.97 2.16 9.61
CA LEU A 167 -4.69 2.71 10.04
C LEU A 167 -4.19 2.06 11.33
N TRP A 168 -5.06 1.88 12.31
CA TRP A 168 -4.66 1.24 13.58
C TRP A 168 -4.34 -0.23 13.41
N GLU A 169 -5.10 -0.96 12.58
CA GLU A 169 -4.79 -2.34 12.22
C GLU A 169 -3.40 -2.46 11.58
N PHE A 170 -3.03 -1.52 10.71
CA PHE A 170 -1.67 -1.48 10.16
C PHE A 170 -0.61 -1.19 11.21
N CYS A 171 -0.85 -0.26 12.12
CA CYS A 171 0.09 0.01 13.19
C CYS A 171 0.35 -1.23 14.06
N GLU A 172 -0.70 -1.96 14.39
CA GLU A 172 -0.59 -3.21 15.16
C GLU A 172 0.12 -4.31 14.35
N THR A 173 -0.36 -4.60 13.13
CA THR A 173 0.18 -5.67 12.28
C THR A 173 1.65 -5.45 11.92
N MET A 174 2.03 -4.21 11.65
CA MET A 174 3.39 -3.84 11.28
C MET A 174 4.29 -3.53 12.49
N ASN A 175 3.74 -3.59 13.70
CA ASN A 175 4.44 -3.16 14.92
C ASN A 175 5.06 -1.76 14.72
N ALA A 176 4.24 -0.81 14.24
CA ALA A 176 4.63 0.56 14.00
C ALA A 176 4.40 1.42 15.23
N ASP A 177 5.35 2.30 15.54
CA ASP A 177 5.30 3.23 16.66
C ASP A 177 5.14 4.68 16.22
N MET A 178 5.04 4.91 14.90
CA MET A 178 4.89 6.23 14.32
C MET A 178 3.93 6.23 13.13
N ILE A 179 3.18 7.30 12.99
CA ILE A 179 2.39 7.63 11.80
C ILE A 179 2.93 8.93 11.22
N MET A 180 3.23 8.90 9.92
CA MET A 180 3.46 10.09 9.11
C MET A 180 2.20 10.36 8.30
N MET A 181 1.40 11.32 8.75
CA MET A 181 0.17 11.71 8.06
C MET A 181 0.46 12.82 7.06
N TRP A 182 0.13 12.58 5.80
CA TRP A 182 0.21 13.57 4.74
C TRP A 182 -1.18 14.10 4.41
N GLU A 183 -1.40 15.35 4.71
CA GLU A 183 -2.64 16.03 4.42
C GLU A 183 -2.47 16.99 3.26
N HIS A 184 -3.22 16.78 2.18
CA HIS A 184 -3.36 17.79 1.14
C HIS A 184 -4.32 18.89 1.65
N MET A 185 -3.89 20.14 1.63
CA MET A 185 -4.61 21.28 2.23
C MET A 185 -6.04 21.45 1.70
N SER A 186 -6.34 20.97 0.52
CA SER A 186 -7.71 20.99 -0.03
C SER A 186 -8.57 19.79 0.38
N CYS A 187 -8.02 18.81 1.09
CA CYS A 187 -8.74 17.62 1.53
C CYS A 187 -9.45 17.84 2.86
N LYS A 188 -10.63 18.43 2.82
CA LYS A 188 -11.42 18.75 4.02
C LYS A 188 -11.75 17.52 4.89
N ALA A 189 -11.80 16.33 4.31
CA ALA A 189 -12.08 15.10 5.04
C ALA A 189 -10.97 14.76 6.03
N LEU A 190 -9.70 14.81 5.61
CA LEU A 190 -8.56 14.57 6.50
C LEU A 190 -8.39 15.68 7.52
N THR A 191 -8.46 16.95 7.10
CA THR A 191 -8.34 18.10 8.00
C THR A 191 -9.31 18.02 9.19
N GLY A 192 -10.55 17.64 8.93
CA GLY A 192 -11.58 17.50 9.97
C GLY A 192 -11.32 16.36 10.97
N MET A 193 -10.43 15.43 10.66
CA MET A 193 -10.14 14.26 11.49
C MET A 193 -8.87 14.43 12.35
N HIS A 194 -8.12 15.50 12.20
CA HIS A 194 -6.84 15.71 12.88
C HIS A 194 -6.93 15.48 14.41
N GLY A 195 -7.92 16.10 15.06
CA GLY A 195 -8.11 15.97 16.51
C GLY A 195 -8.34 14.51 16.95
N GLN A 196 -9.14 13.75 16.19
CA GLN A 196 -9.40 12.33 16.48
C GLN A 196 -8.14 11.48 16.33
N PHE A 197 -7.36 11.67 15.26
CA PHE A 197 -6.11 10.95 15.07
C PHE A 197 -5.10 11.28 16.17
N ALA A 198 -4.98 12.54 16.54
CA ALA A 198 -4.06 12.99 17.59
C ALA A 198 -4.41 12.39 18.96
N GLU A 199 -5.69 12.37 19.32
CA GLU A 199 -6.16 11.77 20.58
C GLU A 199 -5.92 10.27 20.61
N GLN A 200 -6.34 9.56 19.57
CA GLN A 200 -6.18 8.11 19.49
C GLN A 200 -4.72 7.67 19.41
N ALA A 201 -3.86 8.42 18.71
CA ALA A 201 -2.44 8.16 18.67
C ALA A 201 -1.81 8.28 20.07
N ARG A 202 -2.17 9.34 20.80
CA ARG A 202 -1.72 9.55 22.19
C ARG A 202 -2.15 8.41 23.12
N GLU A 203 -3.41 7.96 23.01
CA GLU A 203 -3.93 6.84 23.80
C GLU A 203 -3.20 5.52 23.54
N ARG A 204 -2.75 5.31 22.32
CA ARG A 204 -2.00 4.12 21.89
C ARG A 204 -0.49 4.23 22.07
N GLY A 205 0.02 5.39 22.49
CA GLY A 205 1.45 5.64 22.59
C GLY A 205 2.18 5.68 21.23
N ILE A 206 1.45 6.00 20.15
CA ILE A 206 1.98 6.10 18.79
C ILE A 206 2.32 7.56 18.49
N HIS A 207 3.50 7.81 17.94
CA HIS A 207 3.92 9.14 17.51
C HIS A 207 3.17 9.54 16.23
N LEU A 208 2.46 10.66 16.26
CA LEU A 208 1.79 11.22 15.09
C LEU A 208 2.54 12.47 14.61
N VAL A 209 3.06 12.40 13.39
CA VAL A 209 3.58 13.55 12.65
C VAL A 209 2.58 13.91 11.56
N TRP A 210 2.02 15.10 11.64
CA TRP A 210 1.03 15.59 10.70
C TRP A 210 1.64 16.68 9.83
N VAL A 211 1.71 16.42 8.53
CA VAL A 211 2.30 17.33 7.55
C VAL A 211 1.21 17.76 6.56
N CYS A 212 0.93 19.06 6.56
CA CYS A 212 0.03 19.67 5.57
C CYS A 212 0.85 20.16 4.37
N HIS A 213 0.38 19.87 3.17
CA HIS A 213 1.01 20.30 1.92
C HIS A 213 -0.02 20.67 0.85
N ASP A 214 0.38 21.36 -0.20
CA ASP A 214 -0.39 21.79 -1.38
C ASP A 214 -0.03 20.99 -2.64
#